data_f711033c6901c3d7b741827cf95d04ce
#
_entry.id   f711033c6901c3d7b741827cf95d04ce
#
_cell.length_a   1.000
_cell.length_b   1.000
_cell.length_c   1.000
_cell.angle_alpha   90.00
_cell.angle_beta   90.00
_cell.angle_gamma   90.00
#
_symmetry.space_group_name_H-M   'P 1'
#
loop_
_entity.id
_entity.type
_entity.pdbx_description
1 polymer ?
#
loop_
_entity_poly.entity_id
_entity_poly.type
_entity_poly.pdbx_seq_one_letter_code
_entity_poly.pdbx_strand_id
1 'polypeptide(L)'
;EEHEWTYKQEEAQPRYHARTAAAELSQLTGAVVVLGSATPDVETYYYARDAQSRRHQLLELPHRIGEESPGRPAELARVEIKDMRQELRDGNRGIFSRGLAHSLRECVRKGQQAILFLNRRGSAPIVQCRDCGKVVNCSRCSVPLAYHSMGTSADSSAAPSTEPRLMCHRCNRRSRVPRQCRECGSSHIRQLGIGTQRVVDEVTALLPGVRVQRWDSDTARSGLDPGETMRGFQSGEIQVLVGTQVVAKGLDVANVTLVGVILADVGLHLPDFRSAERSFGLLCQVAGRAGRGQAPGRVFIQTYNPEHYAITAAAKQDYVSLYEQEIAFRRQLGNPPFNSLAHLVFQNPSEGVCQRNATAAAGLLRQKAYAQGLTGIEIVGPAPGMPSRLRGRFRWHLVLRGPDLQRFLEGTSFPQGTTVDVDPVHVL
;
A
#
# COMPACT_ATOMS: atom_id res chain seq x y z
N GLU A 1 2.39 -11.87 -12.40
CA GLU A 1 2.14 -10.76 -11.45
C GLU A 1 2.43 -9.40 -12.12
N GLU A 2 1.72 -9.09 -13.22
CA GLU A 2 1.97 -7.88 -14.04
C GLU A 2 1.74 -6.57 -13.26
N HIS A 3 0.94 -6.61 -12.20
CA HIS A 3 0.64 -5.48 -11.31
C HIS A 3 1.78 -5.08 -10.37
N GLU A 4 2.87 -5.85 -10.36
CA GLU A 4 3.98 -5.59 -9.44
C GLU A 4 4.69 -4.27 -9.78
N TRP A 5 4.77 -3.39 -8.79
CA TRP A 5 5.42 -2.08 -8.92
C TRP A 5 6.92 -2.16 -9.25
N THR A 6 7.57 -3.30 -8.97
CA THR A 6 8.99 -3.54 -9.27
C THR A 6 9.30 -3.57 -10.77
N TYR A 7 8.30 -3.68 -11.63
CA TYR A 7 8.45 -3.54 -13.09
C TYR A 7 8.69 -2.09 -13.54
N LYS A 8 8.51 -1.11 -12.66
CA LYS A 8 8.88 0.28 -12.94
C LYS A 8 10.33 0.52 -12.54
N GLN A 9 11.16 1.00 -13.48
CA GLN A 9 12.52 1.47 -13.19
C GLN A 9 12.46 2.83 -12.52
N GLU A 10 12.91 2.91 -11.25
CA GLU A 10 12.85 4.13 -10.44
C GLU A 10 14.21 4.71 -10.09
N GLU A 11 15.27 3.89 -10.08
CA GLU A 11 16.59 4.29 -9.60
C GLU A 11 17.41 5.04 -10.65
N ALA A 12 17.34 4.61 -11.91
CA ALA A 12 18.10 5.17 -13.02
C ALA A 12 17.19 5.73 -14.12
N GLN A 13 17.73 6.62 -14.94
CA GLN A 13 17.09 7.08 -16.17
C GLN A 13 17.58 6.22 -17.34
N PRO A 14 16.72 5.93 -18.34
CA PRO A 14 15.33 6.34 -18.44
C PRO A 14 14.41 5.58 -17.48
N ARG A 15 13.42 6.28 -16.91
CA ARG A 15 12.39 5.68 -16.04
C ARG A 15 11.28 5.12 -16.92
N TYR A 16 11.25 3.83 -17.09
CA TYR A 16 10.25 3.12 -17.89
C TYR A 16 9.53 2.06 -17.06
N HIS A 17 8.36 1.66 -17.51
CA HIS A 17 7.65 0.50 -16.99
C HIS A 17 7.84 -0.68 -17.93
N ALA A 18 8.23 -1.85 -17.42
CA ALA A 18 8.51 -3.01 -18.27
C ALA A 18 7.29 -3.45 -19.11
N ARG A 19 6.05 -3.30 -18.60
CA ARG A 19 4.83 -3.55 -19.38
C ARG A 19 4.77 -2.67 -20.64
N THR A 20 5.04 -1.37 -20.50
CA THR A 20 5.04 -0.43 -21.62
C THR A 20 6.13 -0.78 -22.60
N ALA A 21 7.34 -1.06 -22.10
CA ALA A 21 8.46 -1.47 -22.97
C ALA A 21 8.18 -2.78 -23.72
N ALA A 22 7.54 -3.77 -23.05
CA ALA A 22 7.13 -5.01 -23.67
C ALA A 22 6.06 -4.79 -24.76
N ALA A 23 5.09 -3.91 -24.51
CA ALA A 23 4.07 -3.56 -25.50
C ALA A 23 4.66 -2.90 -26.75
N GLU A 24 5.59 -1.95 -26.58
CA GLU A 24 6.32 -1.32 -27.68
C GLU A 24 7.18 -2.34 -28.47
N LEU A 25 7.89 -3.20 -27.76
CA LEU A 25 8.68 -4.26 -28.40
C LEU A 25 7.79 -5.22 -29.19
N SER A 26 6.62 -5.55 -28.68
CA SER A 26 5.62 -6.36 -29.40
C SER A 26 5.21 -5.72 -30.73
N GLN A 27 4.96 -4.41 -30.74
CA GLN A 27 4.60 -3.69 -31.96
C GLN A 27 5.74 -3.70 -33.01
N LEU A 28 6.98 -3.58 -32.54
CA LEU A 28 8.16 -3.55 -33.41
C LEU A 28 8.52 -4.93 -33.99
N THR A 29 8.28 -6.00 -33.25
CA THR A 29 8.75 -7.35 -33.58
C THR A 29 7.64 -8.32 -33.99
N GLY A 30 6.37 -7.97 -33.75
CA GLY A 30 5.23 -8.88 -33.89
C GLY A 30 5.14 -9.96 -32.80
N ALA A 31 5.94 -9.84 -31.74
CA ALA A 31 5.92 -10.79 -30.61
C ALA A 31 4.62 -10.68 -29.82
N VAL A 32 4.14 -11.77 -29.27
CA VAL A 32 2.98 -11.79 -28.37
C VAL A 32 3.43 -11.51 -26.94
N VAL A 33 2.76 -10.57 -26.27
CA VAL A 33 2.95 -10.28 -24.83
C VAL A 33 1.79 -10.84 -24.04
N VAL A 34 2.09 -11.68 -23.06
CA VAL A 34 1.11 -12.24 -22.13
C VAL A 34 1.32 -11.61 -20.75
N LEU A 35 0.31 -10.90 -20.26
CA LEU A 35 0.29 -10.30 -18.93
C LEU A 35 -0.55 -11.18 -18.01
N GLY A 36 0.04 -11.74 -16.97
CA GLY A 36 -0.64 -12.65 -16.04
C GLY A 36 -0.70 -12.09 -14.64
N SER A 37 -1.89 -12.14 -14.02
CA SER A 37 -2.11 -11.81 -12.62
C SER A 37 -3.43 -12.36 -12.10
N ALA A 38 -3.50 -12.70 -10.81
CA ALA A 38 -4.74 -12.98 -10.12
C ALA A 38 -5.47 -11.68 -9.70
N THR A 39 -4.71 -10.58 -9.59
CA THR A 39 -5.18 -9.25 -9.21
C THR A 39 -4.58 -8.24 -10.17
N PRO A 40 -5.05 -8.18 -11.44
CA PRO A 40 -4.45 -7.32 -12.46
C PRO A 40 -4.48 -5.85 -12.05
N ASP A 41 -3.57 -5.07 -12.62
CA ASP A 41 -3.57 -3.61 -12.47
C ASP A 41 -4.87 -3.04 -13.08
N VAL A 42 -5.50 -2.12 -12.38
CA VAL A 42 -6.81 -1.55 -12.77
C VAL A 42 -6.76 -0.89 -14.15
N GLU A 43 -5.64 -0.26 -14.50
CA GLU A 43 -5.48 0.37 -15.83
C GLU A 43 -5.36 -0.68 -16.93
N THR A 44 -4.56 -1.73 -16.70
CA THR A 44 -4.43 -2.85 -17.65
C THR A 44 -5.78 -3.55 -17.87
N TYR A 45 -6.50 -3.80 -16.78
CA TYR A 45 -7.82 -4.45 -16.86
C TYR A 45 -8.87 -3.56 -17.52
N TYR A 46 -8.83 -2.23 -17.29
CA TYR A 46 -9.68 -1.26 -17.98
C TYR A 46 -9.50 -1.36 -19.49
N TYR A 47 -8.27 -1.33 -19.99
CA TYR A 47 -7.98 -1.43 -21.43
C TYR A 47 -8.29 -2.82 -21.98
N ALA A 48 -8.23 -3.88 -21.18
CA ALA A 48 -8.61 -5.23 -21.61
C ALA A 48 -10.13 -5.43 -21.72
N ARG A 49 -10.93 -4.69 -20.92
CA ARG A 49 -12.41 -4.70 -21.01
C ARG A 49 -12.97 -3.75 -22.05
N ASP A 50 -12.21 -2.73 -22.45
CA ASP A 50 -12.64 -1.77 -23.44
C ASP A 50 -12.42 -2.33 -24.86
N ALA A 51 -13.50 -2.85 -25.43
CA ALA A 51 -13.49 -3.42 -26.79
C ALA A 51 -13.05 -2.41 -27.86
N GLN A 52 -13.13 -1.10 -27.60
CA GLN A 52 -12.71 -0.05 -28.53
C GLN A 52 -11.20 0.21 -28.47
N SER A 53 -10.58 -0.03 -27.32
CA SER A 53 -9.15 0.26 -27.13
C SER A 53 -8.25 -0.66 -27.95
N ARG A 54 -8.68 -1.90 -28.23
CA ARG A 54 -7.92 -2.96 -28.93
C ARG A 54 -6.49 -3.18 -28.41
N ARG A 55 -6.18 -2.66 -27.21
CA ARG A 55 -4.82 -2.74 -26.65
C ARG A 55 -4.52 -4.11 -26.07
N HIS A 56 -5.53 -4.76 -25.47
CA HIS A 56 -5.38 -6.04 -24.79
C HIS A 56 -6.59 -6.92 -25.08
N GLN A 57 -6.35 -8.24 -25.13
CA GLN A 57 -7.41 -9.26 -25.11
C GLN A 57 -7.47 -9.84 -23.70
N LEU A 58 -8.64 -9.81 -23.08
CA LEU A 58 -8.85 -10.41 -21.77
C LEU A 58 -9.04 -11.92 -21.92
N LEU A 59 -8.24 -12.69 -21.19
CA LEU A 59 -8.37 -14.12 -21.02
C LEU A 59 -8.60 -14.40 -19.55
N GLU A 60 -9.72 -15.04 -19.22
CA GLU A 60 -10.10 -15.32 -17.83
C GLU A 60 -9.88 -16.80 -17.51
N LEU A 61 -9.28 -17.06 -16.34
CA LEU A 61 -9.12 -18.40 -15.75
C LEU A 61 -10.01 -18.47 -14.51
N PRO A 62 -11.30 -18.80 -14.64
CA PRO A 62 -12.28 -18.65 -13.58
C PRO A 62 -12.15 -19.68 -12.46
N HIS A 63 -11.39 -20.77 -12.69
CA HIS A 63 -11.27 -21.85 -11.73
C HIS A 63 -9.84 -22.06 -11.29
N ARG A 64 -9.65 -22.25 -9.98
CA ARG A 64 -8.37 -22.69 -9.43
C ARG A 64 -8.17 -24.17 -9.73
N ILE A 65 -7.01 -24.55 -10.25
CA ILE A 65 -6.65 -25.94 -10.47
C ILE A 65 -6.32 -26.58 -9.10
N GLY A 66 -6.98 -27.67 -8.75
CA GLY A 66 -6.68 -28.47 -7.54
C GLY A 66 -5.82 -29.67 -7.90
N GLU A 67 -4.83 -29.97 -7.06
CA GLU A 67 -3.92 -31.11 -7.28
C GLU A 67 -4.60 -32.48 -7.06
N GLU A 68 -5.68 -32.57 -6.24
CA GLU A 68 -6.24 -33.84 -5.77
C GLU A 68 -7.31 -34.48 -6.68
N SER A 69 -7.84 -33.75 -7.66
CA SER A 69 -8.81 -34.31 -8.61
C SER A 69 -8.92 -33.42 -9.85
N PRO A 70 -8.60 -33.93 -11.05
CA PRO A 70 -8.84 -33.23 -12.30
C PRO A 70 -10.32 -32.83 -12.41
N GLY A 71 -10.59 -31.49 -12.44
CA GLY A 71 -11.94 -30.96 -12.61
C GLY A 71 -12.65 -30.52 -11.32
N ARG A 72 -12.08 -30.70 -10.13
CA ARG A 72 -12.65 -30.15 -8.89
C ARG A 72 -11.89 -28.86 -8.50
N PRO A 73 -12.56 -27.71 -8.42
CA PRO A 73 -11.90 -26.47 -8.00
C PRO A 73 -11.41 -26.59 -6.55
N ALA A 74 -10.16 -26.20 -6.29
CA ALA A 74 -9.66 -26.14 -4.92
C ALA A 74 -10.44 -25.07 -4.12
N GLU A 75 -10.86 -25.43 -2.92
CA GLU A 75 -11.57 -24.50 -2.04
C GLU A 75 -10.66 -23.32 -1.64
N LEU A 76 -11.20 -22.12 -1.74
CA LEU A 76 -10.53 -20.93 -1.25
C LEU A 76 -10.53 -20.90 0.28
N ALA A 77 -9.50 -20.33 0.88
CA ALA A 77 -9.45 -20.14 2.32
C ALA A 77 -10.64 -19.29 2.79
N ARG A 78 -11.26 -19.72 3.90
CA ARG A 78 -12.35 -18.94 4.52
C ARG A 78 -11.82 -17.66 5.12
N VAL A 79 -12.27 -16.52 4.62
CA VAL A 79 -11.85 -15.18 5.08
C VAL A 79 -12.91 -14.58 6.01
N GLU A 80 -12.49 -14.14 7.18
CA GLU A 80 -13.34 -13.48 8.18
C GLU A 80 -12.84 -12.06 8.45
N ILE A 81 -13.70 -11.06 8.22
CA ILE A 81 -13.40 -9.67 8.60
C ILE A 81 -13.71 -9.51 10.09
N LYS A 82 -12.77 -8.93 10.85
CA LYS A 82 -12.94 -8.63 12.28
C LYS A 82 -12.96 -7.12 12.49
N ASP A 83 -14.12 -6.62 12.94
CA ASP A 83 -14.30 -5.21 13.29
C ASP A 83 -13.62 -4.90 14.64
N MET A 84 -12.47 -4.24 14.58
CA MET A 84 -11.71 -3.87 15.76
C MET A 84 -12.38 -2.76 16.59
N ARG A 85 -13.34 -2.04 16.01
CA ARG A 85 -14.17 -1.07 16.75
C ARG A 85 -15.12 -1.81 17.71
N GLN A 86 -15.71 -2.92 17.20
CA GLN A 86 -16.58 -3.76 18.03
C GLN A 86 -15.79 -4.48 19.11
N GLU A 87 -14.61 -5.03 18.77
CA GLU A 87 -13.70 -5.63 19.76
C GLU A 87 -13.38 -4.66 20.92
N LEU A 88 -13.11 -3.39 20.59
CA LEU A 88 -12.83 -2.35 21.57
C LEU A 88 -14.05 -2.03 22.45
N ARG A 89 -15.24 -1.90 21.88
CA ARG A 89 -16.50 -1.67 22.61
C ARG A 89 -16.81 -2.82 23.58
N ASP A 90 -16.49 -4.05 23.16
CA ASP A 90 -16.66 -5.26 23.97
C ASP A 90 -15.52 -5.47 24.99
N GLY A 91 -14.67 -4.46 25.19
CA GLY A 91 -13.61 -4.45 26.19
C GLY A 91 -12.28 -5.05 25.75
N ASN A 92 -12.14 -5.56 24.52
CA ASN A 92 -10.88 -6.06 24.00
C ASN A 92 -9.97 -4.92 23.54
N ARG A 93 -8.93 -4.62 24.33
CA ARG A 93 -7.93 -3.59 24.04
C ARG A 93 -6.64 -4.15 23.43
N GLY A 94 -6.56 -5.48 23.24
CA GLY A 94 -5.44 -6.18 22.64
C GLY A 94 -5.27 -5.87 21.15
N ILE A 95 -4.16 -6.31 20.58
CA ILE A 95 -3.91 -6.17 19.15
C ILE A 95 -4.59 -7.28 18.32
N PHE A 96 -4.94 -8.40 18.97
CA PHE A 96 -5.66 -9.49 18.35
C PHE A 96 -7.15 -9.45 18.70
N SER A 97 -8.00 -9.66 17.69
CA SER A 97 -9.40 -9.97 17.94
C SER A 97 -9.52 -11.29 18.72
N ARG A 98 -10.58 -11.44 19.51
CA ARG A 98 -10.83 -12.69 20.25
C ARG A 98 -10.85 -13.90 19.31
N GLY A 99 -11.43 -13.76 18.11
CA GLY A 99 -11.47 -14.81 17.12
C GLY A 99 -10.10 -15.22 16.60
N LEU A 100 -9.22 -14.25 16.28
CA LEU A 100 -7.85 -14.55 15.84
C LEU A 100 -7.04 -15.19 16.99
N ALA A 101 -7.11 -14.64 18.19
CA ALA A 101 -6.40 -15.18 19.37
C ALA A 101 -6.82 -16.63 19.68
N HIS A 102 -8.11 -16.94 19.59
CA HIS A 102 -8.63 -18.31 19.74
C HIS A 102 -8.08 -19.24 18.65
N SER A 103 -8.16 -18.80 17.38
CA SER A 103 -7.69 -19.61 16.26
C SER A 103 -6.18 -19.83 16.24
N LEU A 104 -5.39 -18.87 16.74
CA LEU A 104 -3.94 -19.05 16.93
C LEU A 104 -3.63 -20.18 17.94
N ARG A 105 -4.35 -20.21 19.09
CA ARG A 105 -4.19 -21.29 20.07
C ARG A 105 -4.56 -22.65 19.49
N GLU A 106 -5.66 -22.72 18.76
CA GLU A 106 -6.09 -23.96 18.11
C GLU A 106 -5.10 -24.44 17.05
N CYS A 107 -4.64 -23.55 16.20
CA CYS A 107 -3.67 -23.83 15.13
C CYS A 107 -2.40 -24.46 15.71
N VAL A 108 -1.80 -23.81 16.69
CA VAL A 108 -0.57 -24.30 17.33
C VAL A 108 -0.81 -25.62 18.08
N ARG A 109 -1.93 -25.76 18.81
CA ARG A 109 -2.28 -27.01 19.51
C ARG A 109 -2.43 -28.21 18.56
N LYS A 110 -2.85 -27.97 17.33
CA LYS A 110 -2.95 -28.99 16.27
C LYS A 110 -1.62 -29.27 15.55
N GLY A 111 -0.53 -28.64 15.96
CA GLY A 111 0.77 -28.74 15.27
C GLY A 111 0.81 -28.07 13.91
N GLN A 112 -0.13 -27.17 13.66
CA GLN A 112 -0.23 -26.40 12.41
C GLN A 112 0.51 -25.06 12.53
N GLN A 113 0.69 -24.38 11.41
CA GLN A 113 1.47 -23.14 11.35
C GLN A 113 0.59 -21.94 11.01
N ALA A 114 0.99 -20.78 11.52
CA ALA A 114 0.31 -19.52 11.28
C ALA A 114 1.24 -18.46 10.70
N ILE A 115 0.68 -17.60 9.84
CA ILE A 115 1.32 -16.38 9.35
C ILE A 115 0.55 -15.17 9.88
N LEU A 116 1.25 -14.25 10.53
CA LEU A 116 0.72 -12.96 10.95
C LEU A 116 1.33 -11.85 10.11
N PHE A 117 0.47 -11.23 9.32
CA PHE A 117 0.85 -10.24 8.33
C PHE A 117 0.59 -8.82 8.81
N LEU A 118 1.57 -7.93 8.62
CA LEU A 118 1.46 -6.49 8.82
C LEU A 118 1.81 -5.74 7.56
N ASN A 119 0.95 -4.81 7.14
CA ASN A 119 1.28 -3.90 6.06
C ASN A 119 2.06 -2.69 6.61
N ARG A 120 3.40 -2.72 6.57
CA ARG A 120 4.27 -1.67 7.15
C ARG A 120 4.96 -0.77 6.12
N ARG A 121 5.06 -1.15 4.85
CA ARG A 121 5.85 -0.40 3.86
C ARG A 121 5.22 0.96 3.55
N GLY A 122 6.06 2.02 3.61
CA GLY A 122 5.71 3.39 3.20
C GLY A 122 4.67 4.07 4.09
N SER A 123 4.32 3.50 5.23
CA SER A 123 3.33 4.09 6.12
C SER A 123 3.91 5.27 6.88
N ALA A 124 3.59 6.49 6.42
CA ALA A 124 3.54 7.58 7.39
C ALA A 124 2.55 7.17 8.47
N PRO A 125 2.90 7.33 9.73
CA PRO A 125 1.94 7.12 10.80
C PRO A 125 0.78 8.09 10.60
N ILE A 126 -0.42 7.54 10.41
CA ILE A 126 -1.68 8.28 10.33
C ILE A 126 -2.40 8.22 11.66
N VAL A 127 -3.31 9.16 11.86
CA VAL A 127 -4.09 9.25 13.09
C VAL A 127 -5.54 8.85 12.79
N GLN A 128 -6.04 7.87 13.55
CA GLN A 128 -7.38 7.30 13.38
C GLN A 128 -8.13 7.25 14.71
N CYS A 129 -9.42 7.46 14.66
CA CYS A 129 -10.33 7.19 15.77
C CYS A 129 -10.60 5.68 15.86
N ARG A 130 -10.36 5.08 17.00
CA ARG A 130 -10.59 3.64 17.20
C ARG A 130 -12.05 3.25 17.39
N ASP A 131 -12.92 4.21 17.76
CA ASP A 131 -14.33 3.92 18.00
C ASP A 131 -15.17 3.94 16.72
N CYS A 132 -14.86 4.85 15.77
CA CYS A 132 -15.61 4.95 14.53
C CYS A 132 -14.78 4.63 13.27
N GLY A 133 -13.47 4.39 13.38
CA GLY A 133 -12.60 4.09 12.26
C GLY A 133 -12.20 5.30 11.41
N LYS A 134 -12.69 6.50 11.71
CA LYS A 134 -12.41 7.68 10.89
C LYS A 134 -10.95 8.14 11.02
N VAL A 135 -10.31 8.37 9.88
CA VAL A 135 -8.95 8.91 9.78
C VAL A 135 -9.00 10.43 9.73
N VAL A 136 -7.98 11.08 10.30
CA VAL A 136 -7.88 12.54 10.26
C VAL A 136 -7.37 12.97 8.88
N ASN A 137 -8.26 13.57 8.10
CA ASN A 137 -7.99 14.01 6.73
C ASN A 137 -7.66 15.50 6.64
N CYS A 138 -6.93 15.86 5.59
CA CYS A 138 -6.69 17.25 5.21
C CYS A 138 -8.00 17.91 4.77
N SER A 139 -8.36 19.04 5.38
CA SER A 139 -9.58 19.76 5.01
C SER A 139 -9.55 20.41 3.62
N ARG A 140 -8.38 20.47 2.97
CA ARG A 140 -8.22 21.02 1.62
C ARG A 140 -8.19 19.93 0.54
N CYS A 141 -7.52 18.79 0.83
CA CYS A 141 -7.25 17.76 -0.16
C CYS A 141 -8.02 16.47 0.10
N SER A 142 -8.73 16.36 1.23
CA SER A 142 -9.45 15.16 1.69
C SER A 142 -8.60 13.88 1.82
N VAL A 143 -7.27 13.98 1.70
CA VAL A 143 -6.34 12.87 1.90
C VAL A 143 -5.92 12.75 3.37
N PRO A 144 -5.56 11.57 3.86
CA PRO A 144 -5.07 11.37 5.21
C PRO A 144 -3.86 12.25 5.54
N LEU A 145 -3.84 12.78 6.75
CA LEU A 145 -2.71 13.56 7.27
C LEU A 145 -1.67 12.61 7.89
N ALA A 146 -0.40 12.85 7.55
CA ALA A 146 0.72 12.13 8.16
C ALA A 146 1.05 12.72 9.53
N TYR A 147 1.32 11.83 10.51
CA TYR A 147 1.76 12.19 11.84
C TYR A 147 3.29 12.34 11.87
N HIS A 148 3.76 13.47 12.37
CA HIS A 148 5.17 13.74 12.60
C HIS A 148 5.42 13.86 14.11
N SER A 149 6.28 12.97 14.64
CA SER A 149 6.72 13.02 16.03
C SER A 149 7.63 14.22 16.30
N MET A 150 7.80 14.56 17.58
CA MET A 150 8.73 15.61 18.02
C MET A 150 10.16 15.32 17.53
N GLY A 151 10.89 16.33 17.09
CA GLY A 151 12.29 16.21 16.67
C GLY A 151 12.53 15.83 15.21
N THR A 152 11.51 15.56 14.41
CA THR A 152 11.65 15.34 12.95
C THR A 152 11.35 16.58 12.10
N SER A 153 11.26 17.78 12.73
CA SER A 153 11.11 19.02 11.98
C SER A 153 12.42 19.31 11.24
N ALA A 154 12.38 19.22 9.93
CA ALA A 154 13.43 19.63 9.02
C ALA A 154 13.58 21.18 8.96
N ASP A 155 12.82 21.90 9.74
CA ASP A 155 12.82 23.38 9.80
C ASP A 155 13.84 23.82 10.85
N SER A 156 15.07 24.09 10.42
CA SER A 156 16.13 24.68 11.24
C SER A 156 15.86 26.16 11.61
N SER A 157 14.81 26.77 11.05
CA SER A 157 14.43 28.17 11.28
C SER A 157 13.23 28.34 12.22
N ALA A 158 12.50 27.28 12.55
CA ALA A 158 11.39 27.33 13.52
C ALA A 158 11.87 26.78 14.87
N ALA A 159 11.53 27.44 15.96
CA ALA A 159 11.76 26.92 17.31
C ALA A 159 11.25 25.46 17.38
N PRO A 160 11.99 24.53 18.02
CA PRO A 160 11.59 23.14 18.09
C PRO A 160 10.20 23.05 18.72
N SER A 161 9.20 22.70 17.88
CA SER A 161 7.84 22.56 18.37
C SER A 161 7.78 21.34 19.27
N THR A 162 7.44 21.54 20.52
CA THR A 162 7.31 20.50 21.54
C THR A 162 6.07 19.62 21.35
N GLU A 163 5.21 19.93 20.39
CA GLU A 163 3.97 19.18 20.13
C GLU A 163 4.02 18.41 18.79
N PRO A 164 3.53 17.17 18.76
CA PRO A 164 3.41 16.42 17.52
C PRO A 164 2.42 17.11 16.57
N ARG A 165 2.71 17.05 15.25
CA ARG A 165 1.91 17.69 14.22
C ARG A 165 1.46 16.72 13.15
N LEU A 166 0.33 17.04 12.53
CA LEU A 166 -0.17 16.40 11.33
C LEU A 166 0.21 17.25 10.11
N MET A 167 0.65 16.61 9.04
CA MET A 167 1.03 17.27 7.79
C MET A 167 0.39 16.60 6.58
N CYS A 168 -0.09 17.41 5.65
CA CYS A 168 -0.54 16.95 4.34
C CYS A 168 0.64 16.93 3.37
N HIS A 169 1.07 15.75 2.93
CA HIS A 169 2.12 15.61 1.92
C HIS A 169 1.65 15.97 0.50
N ARG A 170 0.39 16.38 0.32
CA ARG A 170 -0.13 16.85 -0.96
C ARG A 170 -0.10 18.37 -1.10
N CYS A 171 -0.44 19.11 -0.04
CA CYS A 171 -0.52 20.58 -0.08
C CYS A 171 0.26 21.30 1.03
N ASN A 172 1.06 20.58 1.79
CA ASN A 172 1.88 21.05 2.92
C ASN A 172 1.06 21.71 4.07
N ARG A 173 -0.27 21.49 4.12
CA ARG A 173 -1.06 22.00 5.26
C ARG A 173 -0.65 21.28 6.54
N ARG A 174 -0.39 22.04 7.59
CA ARG A 174 -0.06 21.53 8.93
C ARG A 174 -1.23 21.74 9.89
N SER A 175 -1.46 20.80 10.80
CA SER A 175 -2.46 20.92 11.87
C SER A 175 -1.99 20.21 13.14
N ARG A 176 -2.63 20.53 14.27
CA ARG A 176 -2.43 19.78 15.53
C ARG A 176 -3.17 18.46 15.47
N VAL A 177 -2.71 17.49 16.26
CA VAL A 177 -3.46 16.25 16.47
C VAL A 177 -4.73 16.60 17.26
N PRO A 178 -5.93 16.27 16.75
CA PRO A 178 -7.16 16.57 17.47
C PRO A 178 -7.25 15.74 18.74
N ARG A 179 -7.78 16.34 19.81
CA ARG A 179 -8.02 15.62 21.09
C ARG A 179 -9.25 14.76 21.06
N GLN A 180 -10.22 15.10 20.22
CA GLN A 180 -11.48 14.40 20.03
C GLN A 180 -11.78 14.18 18.55
N CYS A 181 -12.43 13.07 18.25
CA CYS A 181 -12.88 12.77 16.88
C CYS A 181 -13.99 13.74 16.48
N ARG A 182 -13.87 14.33 15.30
CA ARG A 182 -14.86 15.26 14.77
C ARG A 182 -16.16 14.59 14.35
N GLU A 183 -16.13 13.28 14.10
CA GLU A 183 -17.29 12.51 13.65
C GLU A 183 -18.11 11.96 14.82
N CYS A 184 -17.46 11.39 15.86
CA CYS A 184 -18.15 10.71 16.95
C CYS A 184 -17.85 11.27 18.36
N GLY A 185 -17.05 12.35 18.48
CA GLY A 185 -16.70 12.97 19.76
C GLY A 185 -15.71 12.18 20.64
N SER A 186 -15.35 10.96 20.24
CA SER A 186 -14.46 10.09 21.04
C SER A 186 -13.07 10.67 21.23
N SER A 187 -12.49 10.43 22.41
CA SER A 187 -11.08 10.73 22.70
C SER A 187 -10.11 9.59 22.33
N HIS A 188 -10.61 8.47 21.82
CA HIS A 188 -9.79 7.31 21.43
C HIS A 188 -9.12 7.51 20.06
N ILE A 189 -8.52 8.68 19.88
CA ILE A 189 -7.70 8.99 18.71
C ILE A 189 -6.29 8.50 18.94
N ARG A 190 -5.78 7.67 18.03
CA ARG A 190 -4.44 7.10 18.13
C ARG A 190 -3.74 7.10 16.79
N GLN A 191 -2.43 7.13 16.85
CA GLN A 191 -1.57 6.85 15.71
C GLN A 191 -1.81 5.40 15.26
N LEU A 192 -2.04 5.23 13.96
CA LEU A 192 -2.19 3.93 13.33
C LEU A 192 -0.81 3.37 13.00
N GLY A 193 -0.58 2.15 13.41
CA GLY A 193 0.66 1.42 13.16
C GLY A 193 1.06 0.57 14.36
N ILE A 194 1.42 -0.67 14.06
CA ILE A 194 1.93 -1.64 15.04
C ILE A 194 3.25 -2.14 14.47
N GLY A 195 4.29 -2.16 15.31
CA GLY A 195 5.58 -2.74 14.94
C GLY A 195 5.51 -4.27 14.94
N THR A 196 6.25 -4.92 14.05
CA THR A 196 6.34 -6.39 14.00
C THR A 196 6.83 -6.98 15.31
N GLN A 197 7.76 -6.30 16.01
CA GLN A 197 8.23 -6.74 17.31
C GLN A 197 7.10 -6.83 18.33
N ARG A 198 6.24 -5.82 18.41
CA ARG A 198 5.08 -5.85 19.32
C ARG A 198 4.14 -7.02 19.03
N VAL A 199 3.98 -7.40 17.76
CA VAL A 199 3.16 -8.57 17.42
C VAL A 199 3.83 -9.86 17.89
N VAL A 200 5.17 -9.98 17.74
CA VAL A 200 5.93 -11.12 18.30
C VAL A 200 5.76 -11.21 19.80
N ASP A 201 5.91 -10.09 20.52
CA ASP A 201 5.79 -10.05 22.00
C ASP A 201 4.39 -10.50 22.45
N GLU A 202 3.34 -10.02 21.78
CA GLU A 202 1.95 -10.40 22.08
C GLU A 202 1.65 -11.87 21.74
N VAL A 203 2.23 -12.43 20.66
CA VAL A 203 2.12 -13.86 20.34
C VAL A 203 2.82 -14.69 21.40
N THR A 204 4.03 -14.31 21.80
CA THR A 204 4.81 -15.01 22.82
C THR A 204 4.09 -15.02 24.18
N ALA A 205 3.46 -13.90 24.54
CA ALA A 205 2.63 -13.83 25.74
C ALA A 205 1.35 -14.69 25.65
N LEU A 206 0.73 -14.74 24.45
CA LEU A 206 -0.48 -15.53 24.19
C LEU A 206 -0.22 -17.04 24.14
N LEU A 207 0.97 -17.45 23.69
CA LEU A 207 1.38 -18.83 23.39
C LEU A 207 2.78 -19.12 23.99
N PRO A 208 2.93 -19.27 25.32
CA PRO A 208 4.20 -19.57 25.93
C PRO A 208 4.81 -20.88 25.41
N GLY A 209 6.10 -20.86 25.08
CA GLY A 209 6.82 -22.02 24.54
C GLY A 209 6.71 -22.24 23.04
N VAL A 210 5.93 -21.43 22.31
CA VAL A 210 5.82 -21.49 20.85
C VAL A 210 6.97 -20.74 20.20
N ARG A 211 7.59 -21.32 19.17
CA ARG A 211 8.64 -20.64 18.42
C ARG A 211 8.04 -19.67 17.41
N VAL A 212 8.19 -18.39 17.72
CA VAL A 212 7.72 -17.26 16.89
C VAL A 212 8.94 -16.62 16.23
N GLN A 213 8.89 -16.41 14.92
CA GLN A 213 9.96 -15.76 14.18
C GLN A 213 9.46 -14.50 13.48
N ARG A 214 10.25 -13.43 13.58
CA ARG A 214 10.02 -12.19 12.81
C ARG A 214 10.72 -12.28 11.45
N TRP A 215 10.01 -11.88 10.39
CA TRP A 215 10.57 -11.82 9.04
C TRP A 215 10.12 -10.54 8.33
N ASP A 216 10.92 -9.51 8.44
CA ASP A 216 10.74 -8.23 7.76
C ASP A 216 12.07 -7.68 7.22
N SER A 217 12.01 -6.53 6.54
CA SER A 217 13.21 -5.92 5.94
C SER A 217 14.27 -5.50 6.98
N ASP A 218 13.89 -5.28 8.23
CA ASP A 218 14.82 -4.90 9.30
C ASP A 218 15.58 -6.13 9.82
N THR A 219 14.91 -7.29 9.87
CA THR A 219 15.57 -8.57 10.23
C THR A 219 16.58 -9.01 9.18
N ALA A 220 16.30 -8.79 7.90
CA ALA A 220 17.27 -9.06 6.84
C ALA A 220 18.54 -8.19 6.96
N ARG A 221 18.43 -6.98 7.52
CA ARG A 221 19.59 -6.09 7.79
C ARG A 221 20.33 -6.43 9.09
N SER A 222 19.72 -7.14 10.02
CA SER A 222 20.31 -7.52 11.31
C SER A 222 21.14 -8.82 11.24
N GLY A 223 21.38 -9.36 10.05
CA GLY A 223 22.24 -10.54 9.84
C GLY A 223 21.53 -11.89 10.01
N LEU A 224 20.23 -11.92 10.20
CA LEU A 224 19.46 -13.16 10.15
C LEU A 224 19.36 -13.65 8.69
N ASP A 225 19.78 -14.88 8.45
CA ASP A 225 19.68 -15.50 7.12
C ASP A 225 18.20 -15.77 6.76
N PRO A 226 17.68 -15.13 5.69
CA PRO A 226 16.33 -15.41 5.22
C PRO A 226 16.11 -16.88 4.86
N GLY A 227 17.17 -17.57 4.39
CA GLY A 227 17.14 -18.98 4.05
C GLY A 227 16.99 -19.88 5.29
N GLU A 228 17.63 -19.55 6.40
CA GLU A 228 17.45 -20.25 7.68
C GLU A 228 16.02 -20.10 8.21
N THR A 229 15.49 -18.89 8.21
CA THR A 229 14.11 -18.62 8.61
C THR A 229 13.13 -19.42 7.76
N MET A 230 13.33 -19.48 6.44
CA MET A 230 12.50 -20.26 5.54
C MET A 230 12.58 -21.74 5.84
N ARG A 231 13.79 -22.32 6.00
CA ARG A 231 13.97 -23.74 6.34
C ARG A 231 13.31 -24.10 7.66
N GLY A 232 13.51 -23.28 8.71
CA GLY A 232 12.88 -23.50 10.02
C GLY A 232 11.35 -23.41 9.98
N PHE A 233 10.80 -22.56 9.10
CA PHE A 233 9.35 -22.49 8.90
C PHE A 233 8.84 -23.68 8.09
N GLN A 234 9.52 -24.11 7.04
CA GLN A 234 9.17 -25.28 6.23
C GLN A 234 9.26 -26.60 7.01
N SER A 235 10.25 -26.72 7.91
CA SER A 235 10.37 -27.91 8.77
C SER A 235 9.37 -27.98 9.92
N GLY A 236 8.60 -26.90 10.17
CA GLY A 236 7.66 -26.81 11.31
C GLY A 236 8.32 -26.43 12.64
N GLU A 237 9.62 -26.20 12.67
CA GLU A 237 10.34 -25.71 13.85
C GLU A 237 9.84 -24.33 14.29
N ILE A 238 9.58 -23.45 13.32
CA ILE A 238 8.89 -22.16 13.54
C ILE A 238 7.40 -22.37 13.32
N GLN A 239 6.60 -22.13 14.35
CA GLN A 239 5.15 -22.35 14.30
C GLN A 239 4.37 -21.10 13.91
N VAL A 240 4.88 -19.91 14.28
CA VAL A 240 4.26 -18.63 13.94
C VAL A 240 5.28 -17.72 13.25
N LEU A 241 4.97 -17.30 12.05
CA LEU A 241 5.77 -16.35 11.29
C LEU A 241 5.10 -14.98 11.31
N VAL A 242 5.80 -13.97 11.82
CA VAL A 242 5.31 -12.58 11.86
C VAL A 242 6.10 -11.75 10.84
N GLY A 243 5.41 -11.16 9.87
CA GLY A 243 6.15 -10.43 8.86
C GLY A 243 5.35 -9.41 8.05
N THR A 244 6.06 -8.79 7.12
CA THR A 244 5.51 -7.79 6.20
C THR A 244 5.39 -8.40 4.80
N GLN A 245 5.46 -7.61 3.74
CA GLN A 245 5.29 -8.07 2.34
C GLN A 245 6.18 -9.27 1.94
N VAL A 246 7.28 -9.51 2.64
CA VAL A 246 8.14 -10.67 2.38
C VAL A 246 7.39 -11.97 2.60
N VAL A 247 6.53 -12.06 3.63
CA VAL A 247 5.71 -13.25 3.91
C VAL A 247 4.50 -13.42 2.97
N ALA A 248 4.13 -12.35 2.25
CA ALA A 248 3.05 -12.42 1.25
C ALA A 248 3.53 -13.06 -0.06
N LYS A 249 4.85 -13.04 -0.36
CA LYS A 249 5.42 -13.49 -1.62
C LYS A 249 6.26 -14.75 -1.42
N GLY A 250 6.15 -15.71 -2.33
CA GLY A 250 7.07 -16.85 -2.43
C GLY A 250 6.96 -17.93 -1.35
N LEU A 251 6.12 -17.76 -0.31
CA LEU A 251 5.90 -18.79 0.71
C LEU A 251 4.92 -19.83 0.19
N ASP A 252 5.42 -21.07 0.07
CA ASP A 252 4.61 -22.25 -0.22
C ASP A 252 4.87 -23.29 0.87
N VAL A 253 3.99 -23.32 1.88
CA VAL A 253 4.10 -24.22 3.03
C VAL A 253 2.73 -24.84 3.31
N ALA A 254 2.63 -26.14 3.07
CA ALA A 254 1.37 -26.89 3.16
C ALA A 254 0.72 -26.85 4.55
N ASN A 255 1.55 -26.75 5.63
CA ASN A 255 1.06 -26.75 7.01
C ASN A 255 0.54 -25.41 7.51
N VAL A 256 0.54 -24.34 6.67
CA VAL A 256 -0.05 -23.04 6.99
C VAL A 256 -1.56 -23.10 6.84
N THR A 257 -2.26 -23.18 7.95
CA THR A 257 -3.74 -23.23 7.99
C THR A 257 -4.37 -21.95 8.49
N LEU A 258 -3.59 -21.07 9.11
CA LEU A 258 -4.07 -19.80 9.65
C LEU A 258 -3.26 -18.62 9.15
N VAL A 259 -3.95 -17.59 8.66
CA VAL A 259 -3.37 -16.30 8.32
C VAL A 259 -4.12 -15.19 9.07
N GLY A 260 -3.38 -14.31 9.75
CA GLY A 260 -3.92 -13.13 10.42
C GLY A 260 -3.36 -11.84 9.83
N VAL A 261 -4.19 -11.02 9.23
CA VAL A 261 -3.85 -9.64 8.87
C VAL A 261 -4.16 -8.76 10.08
N ILE A 262 -3.10 -8.22 10.72
CA ILE A 262 -3.23 -7.58 12.04
C ILE A 262 -3.87 -6.18 11.96
N LEU A 263 -3.62 -5.45 10.89
CA LEU A 263 -4.16 -4.11 10.68
C LEU A 263 -4.19 -3.79 9.18
N ALA A 264 -5.32 -4.06 8.55
CA ALA A 264 -5.50 -3.86 7.11
C ALA A 264 -5.54 -2.37 6.71
N ASP A 265 -5.96 -1.51 7.64
CA ASP A 265 -6.19 -0.08 7.42
C ASP A 265 -4.95 0.70 6.99
N VAL A 266 -3.75 0.28 7.40
CA VAL A 266 -2.51 1.01 7.12
C VAL A 266 -2.29 1.22 5.62
N GLY A 267 -2.53 0.19 4.81
CA GLY A 267 -2.38 0.28 3.36
C GLY A 267 -3.44 1.16 2.70
N LEU A 268 -4.68 1.09 3.19
CA LEU A 268 -5.82 1.80 2.64
C LEU A 268 -5.72 3.32 2.74
N HIS A 269 -5.05 3.79 3.78
CA HIS A 269 -4.99 5.22 4.09
C HIS A 269 -3.69 5.90 3.64
N LEU A 270 -2.90 5.26 2.80
CA LEU A 270 -1.79 5.95 2.13
C LEU A 270 -2.35 7.02 1.19
N PRO A 271 -1.73 8.22 1.11
CA PRO A 271 -2.18 9.29 0.22
C PRO A 271 -1.78 9.03 -1.25
N ASP A 272 -2.07 7.84 -1.74
CA ASP A 272 -1.84 7.36 -3.09
C ASP A 272 -3.16 6.85 -3.68
N PHE A 273 -3.46 7.19 -4.92
CA PHE A 273 -4.72 6.80 -5.56
C PHE A 273 -4.86 5.28 -5.77
N ARG A 274 -3.73 4.54 -5.78
CA ARG A 274 -3.70 3.07 -5.88
C ARG A 274 -3.78 2.36 -4.52
N SER A 275 -4.00 3.08 -3.42
CA SER A 275 -3.96 2.50 -2.07
C SER A 275 -4.96 1.36 -1.85
N ALA A 276 -6.17 1.51 -2.36
CA ALA A 276 -7.21 0.49 -2.25
C ALA A 276 -6.90 -0.74 -3.11
N GLU A 277 -6.51 -0.54 -4.37
CA GLU A 277 -6.07 -1.59 -5.29
C GLU A 277 -4.90 -2.40 -4.71
N ARG A 278 -3.85 -1.73 -4.23
CA ARG A 278 -2.69 -2.40 -3.62
C ARG A 278 -3.05 -3.16 -2.35
N SER A 279 -3.94 -2.58 -1.53
CA SER A 279 -4.40 -3.25 -0.31
C SER A 279 -5.18 -4.50 -0.65
N PHE A 280 -6.06 -4.44 -1.64
CA PHE A 280 -6.79 -5.60 -2.15
C PHE A 280 -5.84 -6.70 -2.64
N GLY A 281 -4.92 -6.36 -3.57
CA GLY A 281 -3.96 -7.33 -4.13
C GLY A 281 -3.14 -8.00 -3.04
N LEU A 282 -2.65 -7.21 -2.07
CA LEU A 282 -1.88 -7.72 -0.94
C LEU A 282 -2.72 -8.64 -0.03
N LEU A 283 -3.97 -8.27 0.28
CA LEU A 283 -4.87 -9.10 1.08
C LEU A 283 -5.18 -10.43 0.38
N CYS A 284 -5.42 -10.42 -0.93
CA CYS A 284 -5.61 -11.63 -1.73
C CYS A 284 -4.36 -12.51 -1.76
N GLN A 285 -3.17 -11.92 -1.95
CA GLN A 285 -1.91 -12.66 -1.93
C GLN A 285 -1.67 -13.35 -0.58
N VAL A 286 -1.92 -12.64 0.52
CA VAL A 286 -1.76 -13.15 1.88
C VAL A 286 -2.82 -14.22 2.18
N ALA A 287 -4.07 -14.00 1.78
CA ALA A 287 -5.14 -14.99 1.93
C ALA A 287 -4.82 -16.29 1.18
N GLY A 288 -4.24 -16.19 0.00
CA GLY A 288 -3.81 -17.34 -0.79
C GLY A 288 -2.66 -18.16 -0.19
N ARG A 289 -2.12 -17.79 0.98
CA ARG A 289 -1.10 -18.59 1.71
C ARG A 289 -1.71 -19.61 2.64
N ALA A 290 -2.96 -19.46 3.06
CA ALA A 290 -3.63 -20.40 3.93
C ALA A 290 -4.26 -21.56 3.12
N GLY A 291 -4.19 -22.79 3.67
CA GLY A 291 -4.92 -23.95 3.13
C GLY A 291 -4.36 -24.48 1.81
N ARG A 292 -3.04 -24.52 1.66
CA ARG A 292 -2.37 -25.16 0.51
C ARG A 292 -2.18 -26.65 0.69
N GLY A 293 -2.37 -27.16 1.90
CA GLY A 293 -2.37 -28.61 2.20
C GLY A 293 -3.78 -29.16 2.31
N GLN A 294 -3.91 -30.32 2.95
CA GLN A 294 -5.19 -31.02 3.13
C GLN A 294 -6.15 -30.33 4.10
N ALA A 295 -5.64 -29.49 5.02
CA ALA A 295 -6.48 -28.80 5.98
C ALA A 295 -7.01 -27.47 5.40
N PRO A 296 -8.31 -27.14 5.62
CA PRO A 296 -8.89 -25.91 5.12
C PRO A 296 -8.23 -24.69 5.75
N GLY A 297 -7.93 -23.69 4.91
CA GLY A 297 -7.32 -22.44 5.35
C GLY A 297 -8.32 -21.49 5.98
N ARG A 298 -7.90 -20.80 7.05
CA ARG A 298 -8.66 -19.70 7.67
C ARG A 298 -7.85 -18.41 7.63
N VAL A 299 -8.51 -17.30 7.29
CA VAL A 299 -7.90 -15.98 7.21
C VAL A 299 -8.70 -15.00 8.05
N PHE A 300 -8.04 -14.24 8.89
CA PHE A 300 -8.64 -13.15 9.65
C PHE A 300 -8.10 -11.81 9.14
N ILE A 301 -8.99 -10.91 8.71
CA ILE A 301 -8.64 -9.54 8.36
C ILE A 301 -9.14 -8.61 9.46
N GLN A 302 -8.25 -8.12 10.31
CA GLN A 302 -8.58 -7.15 11.35
C GLN A 302 -8.51 -5.72 10.81
N THR A 303 -9.57 -4.95 11.03
CA THR A 303 -9.70 -3.60 10.50
C THR A 303 -10.62 -2.73 11.35
N TYR A 304 -10.43 -1.41 11.28
CA TYR A 304 -11.36 -0.40 11.81
C TYR A 304 -12.34 0.10 10.75
N ASN A 305 -12.24 -0.39 9.49
CA ASN A 305 -13.12 -0.04 8.37
C ASN A 305 -13.64 -1.30 7.66
N PRO A 306 -14.41 -2.16 8.35
CA PRO A 306 -14.85 -3.45 7.78
C PRO A 306 -15.76 -3.31 6.56
N GLU A 307 -16.40 -2.14 6.37
CA GLU A 307 -17.27 -1.86 5.22
C GLU A 307 -16.51 -1.34 4.00
N HIS A 308 -15.18 -1.12 4.10
CA HIS A 308 -14.39 -0.60 2.97
C HIS A 308 -14.41 -1.57 1.80
N TYR A 309 -14.75 -1.07 0.59
CA TYR A 309 -14.93 -1.91 -0.60
C TYR A 309 -13.74 -2.82 -0.94
N ALA A 310 -12.49 -2.34 -0.75
CA ALA A 310 -11.31 -3.15 -0.98
C ALA A 310 -11.16 -4.30 0.03
N ILE A 311 -11.61 -4.12 1.28
CA ILE A 311 -11.58 -5.17 2.30
C ILE A 311 -12.69 -6.19 2.04
N THR A 312 -13.90 -5.72 1.75
CA THR A 312 -15.05 -6.61 1.48
C THR A 312 -14.84 -7.42 0.20
N ALA A 313 -14.28 -6.81 -0.86
CA ALA A 313 -13.89 -7.50 -2.08
C ALA A 313 -12.76 -8.52 -1.83
N ALA A 314 -11.72 -8.16 -1.07
CA ALA A 314 -10.62 -9.07 -0.73
C ALA A 314 -11.09 -10.28 0.09
N ALA A 315 -12.04 -10.09 1.02
CA ALA A 315 -12.60 -11.18 1.79
C ALA A 315 -13.35 -12.20 0.93
N LYS A 316 -13.93 -11.75 -0.17
CA LYS A 316 -14.60 -12.61 -1.17
C LYS A 316 -13.66 -13.03 -2.31
N GLN A 317 -12.45 -12.50 -2.36
CA GLN A 317 -11.51 -12.63 -3.47
C GLN A 317 -12.13 -12.20 -4.81
N ASP A 318 -13.00 -11.19 -4.77
CA ASP A 318 -13.79 -10.70 -5.89
C ASP A 318 -13.13 -9.45 -6.50
N TYR A 319 -12.27 -9.70 -7.50
CA TYR A 319 -11.59 -8.62 -8.22
C TYR A 319 -12.54 -7.72 -9.01
N VAL A 320 -13.61 -8.28 -9.57
CA VAL A 320 -14.56 -7.52 -10.39
C VAL A 320 -15.27 -6.46 -9.54
N SER A 321 -15.75 -6.85 -8.35
CA SER A 321 -16.36 -5.88 -7.41
C SER A 321 -15.39 -4.79 -6.97
N LEU A 322 -14.11 -5.10 -6.75
CA LEU A 322 -13.09 -4.08 -6.51
C LEU A 322 -12.98 -3.12 -7.70
N TYR A 323 -12.78 -3.69 -8.89
CA TYR A 323 -12.57 -2.92 -10.11
C TYR A 323 -13.70 -1.94 -10.39
N GLU A 324 -14.96 -2.37 -10.29
CA GLU A 324 -16.12 -1.50 -10.55
C GLU A 324 -16.16 -0.29 -9.61
N GLN A 325 -15.83 -0.47 -8.34
CA GLN A 325 -15.75 0.62 -7.37
C GLN A 325 -14.54 1.52 -7.65
N GLU A 326 -13.39 0.93 -7.86
CA GLU A 326 -12.13 1.64 -8.05
C GLU A 326 -12.16 2.49 -9.32
N ILE A 327 -12.64 1.93 -10.45
CA ILE A 327 -12.69 2.65 -11.72
C ILE A 327 -13.67 3.83 -11.68
N ALA A 328 -14.77 3.69 -10.92
CA ALA A 328 -15.72 4.77 -10.70
C ALA A 328 -15.08 5.94 -9.94
N PHE A 329 -14.34 5.64 -8.85
CA PHE A 329 -13.60 6.66 -8.10
C PHE A 329 -12.50 7.32 -8.94
N ARG A 330 -11.76 6.55 -9.74
CA ARG A 330 -10.72 7.10 -10.62
C ARG A 330 -11.29 8.04 -11.66
N ARG A 331 -12.45 7.70 -12.24
CA ARG A 331 -13.16 8.58 -13.19
C ARG A 331 -13.60 9.87 -12.52
N GLN A 332 -14.24 9.79 -11.37
CA GLN A 332 -14.70 10.95 -10.61
C GLN A 332 -13.55 11.90 -10.23
N LEU A 333 -12.40 11.35 -9.86
CA LEU A 333 -11.23 12.10 -9.42
C LEU A 333 -10.26 12.46 -10.55
N GLY A 334 -10.53 12.02 -11.78
CA GLY A 334 -9.64 12.23 -12.93
C GLY A 334 -8.27 11.56 -12.74
N ASN A 335 -8.21 10.38 -12.11
CA ASN A 335 -6.98 9.61 -11.98
C ASN A 335 -6.78 8.65 -13.18
N PRO A 336 -5.59 8.07 -13.40
CA PRO A 336 -5.40 7.05 -14.41
C PRO A 336 -6.41 5.91 -14.32
N PRO A 337 -6.97 5.42 -15.45
CA PRO A 337 -6.56 5.66 -16.84
C PRO A 337 -7.16 6.90 -17.51
N PHE A 338 -7.93 7.74 -16.82
CA PHE A 338 -8.65 8.88 -17.42
C PHE A 338 -7.78 10.11 -17.65
N ASN A 339 -6.69 10.26 -16.90
CA ASN A 339 -5.63 11.23 -17.09
C ASN A 339 -4.28 10.59 -16.82
N SER A 340 -3.21 11.20 -17.32
CA SER A 340 -1.84 10.87 -16.95
C SER A 340 -1.44 11.56 -15.64
N LEU A 341 -0.42 11.02 -14.98
CA LEU A 341 0.24 11.61 -13.83
C LEU A 341 1.72 11.87 -14.14
N ALA A 342 2.27 12.93 -13.56
CA ALA A 342 3.71 13.10 -13.50
C ALA A 342 4.13 13.51 -12.08
N HIS A 343 5.19 12.89 -11.58
CA HIS A 343 5.75 13.14 -10.26
C HIS A 343 7.13 13.76 -10.40
N LEU A 344 7.26 15.01 -9.97
CA LEU A 344 8.52 15.73 -9.96
C LEU A 344 9.05 15.76 -8.54
N VAL A 345 10.26 15.24 -8.33
CA VAL A 345 10.92 15.21 -7.02
C VAL A 345 12.18 16.05 -7.07
N PHE A 346 12.25 17.04 -6.21
CA PHE A 346 13.39 17.94 -6.02
C PHE A 346 14.20 17.46 -4.82
N GLN A 347 15.51 17.32 -4.97
CA GLN A 347 16.41 16.86 -3.93
C GLN A 347 17.59 17.80 -3.75
N ASN A 348 17.84 18.24 -2.50
CA ASN A 348 18.96 19.10 -2.17
C ASN A 348 19.43 18.86 -0.73
N PRO A 349 20.73 19.03 -0.40
CA PRO A 349 21.22 19.01 0.98
C PRO A 349 20.60 20.12 1.85
N SER A 350 20.22 21.25 1.25
CA SER A 350 19.52 22.36 1.91
C SER A 350 18.02 22.31 1.65
N GLU A 351 17.22 22.26 2.70
CA GLU A 351 15.76 22.25 2.60
C GLU A 351 15.22 23.51 1.92
N GLY A 352 15.74 24.68 2.32
CA GLY A 352 15.29 25.95 1.76
C GLY A 352 15.57 26.06 0.25
N VAL A 353 16.69 25.51 -0.25
CA VAL A 353 16.96 25.43 -1.70
C VAL A 353 15.98 24.48 -2.36
N CYS A 354 15.76 23.30 -1.78
CA CYS A 354 14.83 22.32 -2.30
C CYS A 354 13.40 22.89 -2.44
N GLN A 355 12.92 23.58 -1.41
CA GLN A 355 11.61 24.23 -1.40
C GLN A 355 11.51 25.34 -2.46
N ARG A 356 12.52 26.23 -2.56
CA ARG A 356 12.54 27.29 -3.57
C ARG A 356 12.50 26.73 -4.98
N ASN A 357 13.29 25.70 -5.26
CA ASN A 357 13.32 25.04 -6.56
C ASN A 357 11.94 24.43 -6.93
N ALA A 358 11.31 23.75 -6.00
CA ALA A 358 9.97 23.19 -6.20
C ALA A 358 8.92 24.29 -6.42
N THR A 359 9.01 25.40 -5.67
CA THR A 359 8.08 26.52 -5.82
C THR A 359 8.26 27.24 -7.16
N ALA A 360 9.51 27.47 -7.58
CA ALA A 360 9.81 28.08 -8.88
C ALA A 360 9.32 27.21 -10.03
N ALA A 361 9.55 25.87 -9.97
CA ALA A 361 9.06 24.93 -10.96
C ALA A 361 7.52 24.93 -11.02
N ALA A 362 6.84 24.97 -9.89
CA ALA A 362 5.37 25.06 -9.87
C ALA A 362 4.86 26.35 -10.53
N GLY A 363 5.54 27.48 -10.30
CA GLY A 363 5.23 28.75 -10.97
C GLY A 363 5.43 28.68 -12.49
N LEU A 364 6.58 28.17 -12.92
CA LEU A 364 6.91 27.98 -14.33
C LEU A 364 5.87 27.11 -15.05
N LEU A 365 5.53 25.97 -14.46
CA LEU A 365 4.56 25.05 -15.05
C LEU A 365 3.15 25.64 -15.13
N ARG A 366 2.71 26.41 -14.13
CA ARG A 366 1.42 27.12 -14.17
C ARG A 366 1.41 28.19 -15.27
N GLN A 367 2.49 28.95 -15.43
CA GLN A 367 2.62 29.92 -16.51
C GLN A 367 2.62 29.24 -17.89
N LYS A 368 3.32 28.10 -18.03
CA LYS A 368 3.33 27.31 -19.27
C LYS A 368 1.92 26.80 -19.60
N ALA A 369 1.21 26.24 -18.64
CA ALA A 369 -0.17 25.75 -18.84
C ALA A 369 -1.10 26.90 -19.28
N TYR A 370 -1.00 28.05 -18.61
CA TYR A 370 -1.77 29.25 -18.96
C TYR A 370 -1.45 29.77 -20.36
N ALA A 371 -0.17 29.90 -20.69
CA ALA A 371 0.28 30.38 -21.99
C ALA A 371 -0.15 29.46 -23.16
N GLN A 372 -0.27 28.17 -22.90
CA GLN A 372 -0.74 27.17 -23.86
C GLN A 372 -2.27 26.97 -23.86
N GLY A 373 -3.02 27.70 -23.02
CA GLY A 373 -4.47 27.55 -22.89
C GLY A 373 -4.92 26.19 -22.33
N LEU A 374 -4.05 25.48 -21.61
CA LEU A 374 -4.32 24.15 -21.09
C LEU A 374 -5.04 24.23 -19.73
N THR A 375 -6.36 24.14 -19.74
CA THR A 375 -7.18 24.19 -18.52
C THR A 375 -7.29 22.85 -17.79
N GLY A 376 -6.93 21.74 -18.44
CA GLY A 376 -7.02 20.37 -17.89
C GLY A 376 -5.81 19.92 -17.07
N ILE A 377 -4.77 20.77 -16.88
CA ILE A 377 -3.58 20.41 -16.12
C ILE A 377 -3.69 20.94 -14.70
N GLU A 378 -3.74 20.01 -13.74
CA GLU A 378 -3.70 20.32 -12.32
C GLU A 378 -2.26 20.14 -11.79
N ILE A 379 -1.76 21.13 -11.05
CA ILE A 379 -0.44 21.11 -10.42
C ILE A 379 -0.62 21.18 -8.90
N VAL A 380 -0.34 20.08 -8.23
CA VAL A 380 -0.50 19.91 -6.78
C VAL A 380 0.84 19.99 -6.09
N GLY A 381 0.90 20.74 -5.02
CA GLY A 381 2.14 21.03 -4.30
C GLY A 381 2.59 22.50 -4.50
N PRO A 382 3.86 22.82 -4.17
CA PRO A 382 4.90 21.92 -3.64
C PRO A 382 4.63 21.45 -2.20
N ALA A 383 5.07 20.24 -1.91
CA ALA A 383 5.00 19.67 -0.57
C ALA A 383 6.26 18.85 -0.25
N PRO A 384 6.62 18.67 1.04
CA PRO A 384 7.69 17.76 1.42
C PRO A 384 7.38 16.33 0.99
N GLY A 385 8.37 15.63 0.44
CA GLY A 385 8.25 14.21 0.07
C GLY A 385 8.10 13.30 1.28
N MET A 386 7.80 12.03 1.03
CA MET A 386 7.71 11.01 2.06
C MET A 386 8.65 9.83 1.76
N PRO A 387 9.74 9.65 2.52
CA PRO A 387 10.25 10.52 3.61
C PRO A 387 10.72 11.87 3.12
N SER A 388 10.64 12.90 3.98
CA SER A 388 11.08 14.26 3.64
C SER A 388 12.59 14.41 3.53
N ARG A 389 13.36 13.46 4.06
CA ARG A 389 14.82 13.36 3.95
C ARG A 389 15.25 11.94 3.65
N LEU A 390 16.09 11.78 2.63
CA LEU A 390 16.60 10.47 2.21
C LEU A 390 18.09 10.60 1.86
N ARG A 391 18.93 9.73 2.41
CA ARG A 391 20.39 9.72 2.17
C ARG A 391 21.04 11.10 2.32
N GLY A 392 20.63 11.83 3.38
CA GLY A 392 21.17 13.16 3.69
C GLY A 392 20.57 14.33 2.90
N ARG A 393 19.70 14.07 1.90
CA ARG A 393 19.08 15.11 1.07
C ARG A 393 17.62 15.32 1.45
N PHE A 394 17.17 16.56 1.49
CA PHE A 394 15.76 16.91 1.60
C PHE A 394 15.03 16.65 0.29
N ARG A 395 13.76 16.31 0.38
CA ARG A 395 12.90 15.99 -0.76
C ARG A 395 11.64 16.85 -0.73
N TRP A 396 11.37 17.53 -1.82
CA TRP A 396 10.12 18.22 -2.08
C TRP A 396 9.55 17.70 -3.40
N HIS A 397 8.24 17.73 -3.56
CA HIS A 397 7.62 17.21 -4.76
C HIS A 397 6.48 18.06 -5.30
N LEU A 398 6.20 17.87 -6.58
CA LEU A 398 5.01 18.29 -7.31
C LEU A 398 4.37 17.07 -7.93
N VAL A 399 3.05 17.01 -7.91
CA VAL A 399 2.28 16.02 -8.68
C VAL A 399 1.46 16.77 -9.72
N LEU A 400 1.63 16.41 -10.97
CA LEU A 400 0.86 16.92 -12.09
C LEU A 400 -0.17 15.88 -12.48
N ARG A 401 -1.36 16.33 -12.85
CA ARG A 401 -2.42 15.47 -13.39
C ARG A 401 -3.05 16.17 -14.59
N GLY A 402 -3.25 15.45 -15.68
CA GLY A 402 -3.85 15.98 -16.88
C GLY A 402 -3.59 15.10 -18.11
N PRO A 403 -4.12 15.46 -19.26
CA PRO A 403 -3.85 14.75 -20.49
C PRO A 403 -2.42 15.02 -20.97
N ASP A 404 -1.80 14.03 -21.62
CA ASP A 404 -0.51 14.13 -22.34
C ASP A 404 0.58 14.93 -21.60
N LEU A 405 0.86 14.55 -20.35
CA LEU A 405 1.86 15.25 -19.53
C LEU A 405 3.28 15.09 -20.08
N GLN A 406 3.57 14.03 -20.84
CA GLN A 406 4.85 13.87 -21.50
C GLN A 406 5.12 15.05 -22.44
N ARG A 407 4.20 15.31 -23.36
CA ARG A 407 4.28 16.44 -24.31
C ARG A 407 4.28 17.79 -23.59
N PHE A 408 3.46 17.94 -22.52
CA PHE A 408 3.45 19.16 -21.72
C PHE A 408 4.80 19.46 -21.07
N LEU A 409 5.53 18.44 -20.62
CA LEU A 409 6.83 18.59 -19.97
C LEU A 409 8.00 18.73 -20.93
N GLU A 410 7.83 18.40 -22.21
CA GLU A 410 8.86 18.56 -23.23
C GLU A 410 9.41 19.99 -23.29
N GLY A 411 10.74 20.10 -23.47
CA GLY A 411 11.44 21.38 -23.52
C GLY A 411 11.50 22.14 -22.20
N THR A 412 10.97 21.58 -21.09
CA THR A 412 11.05 22.24 -19.80
C THR A 412 12.31 21.81 -19.05
N SER A 413 13.19 22.76 -18.74
CA SER A 413 14.40 22.52 -17.93
C SER A 413 14.10 22.68 -16.46
N PHE A 414 14.59 21.76 -15.66
CA PHE A 414 14.45 21.77 -14.21
C PHE A 414 15.83 21.92 -13.52
N PRO A 415 15.89 22.47 -12.29
CA PRO A 415 17.12 22.56 -11.52
C PRO A 415 17.79 21.20 -11.33
N GLN A 416 19.11 21.20 -11.21
CA GLN A 416 19.88 19.99 -10.89
C GLN A 416 19.37 19.30 -9.61
N GLY A 417 19.29 17.98 -9.62
CA GLY A 417 18.70 17.19 -8.54
C GLY A 417 17.18 17.03 -8.64
N THR A 418 16.58 17.45 -9.76
CA THR A 418 15.16 17.17 -10.05
C THR A 418 15.04 15.85 -10.78
N THR A 419 14.13 15.02 -10.32
CA THR A 419 13.70 13.82 -11.03
C THR A 419 12.29 14.03 -11.57
N VAL A 420 12.07 13.70 -12.82
CA VAL A 420 10.75 13.68 -13.48
C VAL A 420 10.38 12.24 -13.75
N ASP A 421 9.22 11.82 -13.26
CA ASP A 421 8.65 10.50 -13.49
C ASP A 421 7.25 10.67 -14.07
N VAL A 422 7.09 10.27 -15.32
CA VAL A 422 5.79 10.24 -16.02
C VAL A 422 5.18 8.85 -15.81
N ASP A 423 3.88 8.81 -15.56
CA ASP A 423 3.12 7.62 -15.19
C ASP A 423 3.78 6.87 -14.02
N PRO A 424 3.94 7.57 -12.88
CA PRO A 424 4.55 7.00 -11.69
C PRO A 424 3.67 5.88 -11.12
N VAL A 425 4.31 4.83 -10.63
CA VAL A 425 3.58 3.76 -9.91
C VAL A 425 3.15 4.22 -8.52
N HIS A 426 3.82 5.23 -7.94
CA HIS A 426 3.42 5.88 -6.68
C HIS A 426 3.81 7.35 -6.67
N VAL A 427 3.11 8.15 -5.88
CA VAL A 427 3.28 9.61 -5.78
C VAL A 427 3.68 10.08 -4.35
N LEU A 428 4.37 9.22 -3.59
CA LEU A 428 4.80 9.46 -2.21
C LEU A 428 6.31 9.70 -2.09
#